data_52e375af0ac3ce163c7160fb23a56a9e
#
_entry.id   52e375af0ac3ce163c7160fb23a56a9e
#
_cell.length_a   1.000
_cell.length_b   1.000
_cell.length_c   1.000
_cell.angle_alpha   90.00
_cell.angle_beta   90.00
_cell.angle_gamma   90.00
#
_symmetry.space_group_name_H-M   'P 1'
#
loop_
_entity.id
_entity.type
_entity.pdbx_description
1 polymer ?
#
loop_
_entity_poly.entity_id
_entity_poly.type
_entity_poly.pdbx_seq_one_letter_code
_entity_poly.pdbx_strand_id
1 'polypeptide(L)'
;MNSLVKENINIAVDNIREITTTDLADLCSVTEQAIRAGGGFGWLTIPPRDTLKNYWNGIMLIKSNILIVGRLNETIAGALLITFNPPNNEAQKNIAKIQSHFVAPWARGYGLAKAMIDQSIKISKENNTKSIQLDIRETQLAAIQLFESKGFSRWGENPSYAFINGNRIKGYYYHKDL
;
A
#
# COMPACT_ATOMS: atom_id res chain seq x y z
N MET A 1 41.39 9.24 8.67
CA MET A 1 40.22 8.77 9.42
C MET A 1 39.00 9.49 8.87
N ASN A 2 38.31 8.90 7.88
CA ASN A 2 37.06 9.46 7.36
C ASN A 2 35.92 9.01 8.25
N SER A 3 35.42 9.89 9.10
CA SER A 3 34.13 9.70 9.77
C SER A 3 33.04 9.82 8.71
N LEU A 4 32.51 8.68 8.26
CA LEU A 4 31.28 8.64 7.51
C LEU A 4 30.19 9.25 8.41
N VAL A 5 29.80 10.49 8.11
CA VAL A 5 28.60 11.10 8.65
C VAL A 5 27.45 10.17 8.21
N LYS A 6 26.91 9.39 9.15
CA LYS A 6 25.64 8.72 8.92
C LYS A 6 24.62 9.84 8.73
N GLU A 7 24.22 10.08 7.49
CA GLU A 7 23.07 10.94 7.23
C GLU A 7 21.91 10.40 8.08
N ASN A 8 21.39 11.25 8.97
CA ASN A 8 20.22 10.92 9.77
C ASN A 8 19.02 10.84 8.81
N ILE A 9 18.70 9.63 8.34
CA ILE A 9 17.54 9.40 7.50
C ILE A 9 16.30 9.58 8.38
N ASN A 10 15.51 10.60 8.04
CA ASN A 10 14.23 10.85 8.67
C ASN A 10 13.15 9.97 8.01
N ILE A 11 12.43 9.22 8.83
CA ILE A 11 11.31 8.36 8.42
C ILE A 11 10.02 8.98 8.95
N ALA A 12 9.07 9.24 8.05
CA ALA A 12 7.75 9.73 8.41
C ALA A 12 6.64 8.92 7.72
N VAL A 13 5.49 8.83 8.36
CA VAL A 13 4.27 8.23 7.79
C VAL A 13 3.13 9.20 8.01
N ASP A 14 2.53 9.65 6.91
CA ASP A 14 1.50 10.67 6.90
C ASP A 14 0.20 10.15 6.27
N ASN A 15 -0.92 10.67 6.74
CA ASN A 15 -2.21 10.53 6.05
C ASN A 15 -2.42 11.79 5.24
N ILE A 16 -2.31 11.70 3.93
CA ILE A 16 -2.52 12.87 3.08
C ILE A 16 -4.00 13.00 2.68
N ARG A 17 -4.52 14.21 2.82
CA ARG A 17 -5.90 14.57 2.44
C ARG A 17 -5.96 15.23 1.07
N GLU A 18 -4.86 15.84 0.66
CA GLU A 18 -4.67 16.49 -0.64
C GLU A 18 -3.30 16.11 -1.17
N ILE A 19 -3.22 15.86 -2.47
CA ILE A 19 -1.96 15.56 -3.15
C ILE A 19 -1.41 16.88 -3.70
N THR A 20 -0.26 17.32 -3.20
CA THR A 20 0.47 18.44 -3.78
C THR A 20 1.10 18.06 -5.12
N THR A 21 1.53 19.04 -5.91
CA THR A 21 2.24 18.76 -7.17
C THR A 21 3.49 17.93 -6.96
N THR A 22 4.24 18.18 -5.88
CA THR A 22 5.43 17.42 -5.50
C THR A 22 5.05 15.99 -5.11
N ASP A 23 4.04 15.80 -4.25
CA ASP A 23 3.57 14.48 -3.83
C ASP A 23 3.09 13.64 -5.04
N LEU A 24 2.39 14.28 -5.99
CA LEU A 24 1.93 13.60 -7.19
C LEU A 24 3.10 13.13 -8.06
N ALA A 25 4.13 13.97 -8.18
CA ALA A 25 5.34 13.62 -8.93
C ALA A 25 6.07 12.43 -8.27
N ASP A 26 6.21 12.46 -6.94
CA ASP A 26 6.83 11.40 -6.17
C ASP A 26 6.01 10.09 -6.27
N LEU A 27 4.69 10.15 -6.03
CA LEU A 27 3.79 8.99 -6.13
C LEU A 27 3.89 8.32 -7.50
N CYS A 28 3.88 9.10 -8.59
CA CYS A 28 4.05 8.56 -9.93
C CYS A 28 5.42 7.88 -10.08
N SER A 29 6.50 8.53 -9.62
CA SER A 29 7.86 7.99 -9.75
C SER A 29 8.06 6.70 -8.96
N VAL A 30 7.59 6.64 -7.72
CA VAL A 30 7.71 5.42 -6.90
C VAL A 30 6.80 4.30 -7.40
N THR A 31 5.65 4.63 -8.00
CA THR A 31 4.76 3.65 -8.64
C THR A 31 5.43 3.02 -9.85
N GLU A 32 6.03 3.81 -10.74
CA GLU A 32 6.80 3.32 -11.89
C GLU A 32 7.90 2.34 -11.47
N GLN A 33 8.63 2.69 -10.40
CA GLN A 33 9.69 1.84 -9.86
C GLN A 33 9.14 0.55 -9.23
N ALA A 34 8.02 0.62 -8.53
CA ALA A 34 7.37 -0.55 -7.95
C ALA A 34 6.85 -1.51 -9.04
N ILE A 35 6.24 -0.99 -10.11
CA ILE A 35 5.78 -1.80 -11.25
C ILE A 35 6.98 -2.48 -11.91
N ARG A 36 8.07 -1.75 -12.18
CA ARG A 36 9.30 -2.30 -12.77
C ARG A 36 9.91 -3.41 -11.92
N ALA A 37 9.80 -3.31 -10.61
CA ALA A 37 10.27 -4.32 -9.66
C ALA A 37 9.27 -5.48 -9.44
N GLY A 38 8.19 -5.57 -10.23
CA GLY A 38 7.15 -6.59 -10.07
C GLY A 38 6.20 -6.34 -8.90
N GLY A 39 6.05 -5.09 -8.47
CA GLY A 39 5.19 -4.68 -7.36
C GLY A 39 3.71 -4.94 -7.56
N GLY A 40 2.95 -4.82 -6.47
CA GLY A 40 1.57 -5.25 -6.32
C GLY A 40 0.49 -4.41 -7.01
N PHE A 41 0.76 -3.82 -8.18
CA PHE A 41 -0.24 -3.14 -8.99
C PHE A 41 -0.86 -4.07 -10.03
N GLY A 42 -2.04 -3.69 -10.57
CA GLY A 42 -2.65 -4.37 -11.70
C GLY A 42 -1.85 -4.21 -13.01
N TRP A 43 -1.01 -3.19 -13.12
CA TRP A 43 -0.14 -2.98 -14.28
C TRP A 43 1.05 -3.93 -14.28
N LEU A 44 1.28 -4.57 -15.42
CA LEU A 44 2.48 -5.37 -15.70
C LEU A 44 3.55 -4.56 -16.44
N THR A 45 3.14 -3.51 -17.14
CA THR A 45 4.00 -2.53 -17.81
C THR A 45 3.70 -1.14 -17.29
N ILE A 46 4.69 -0.27 -17.31
CA ILE A 46 4.53 1.11 -16.84
C ILE A 46 3.57 1.85 -17.77
N PRO A 47 2.43 2.35 -17.27
CA PRO A 47 1.50 3.13 -18.07
C PRO A 47 2.04 4.55 -18.32
N PRO A 48 1.46 5.31 -19.26
CA PRO A 48 1.78 6.72 -19.44
C PRO A 48 1.66 7.52 -18.15
N ARG A 49 2.55 8.51 -17.97
CA ARG A 49 2.62 9.33 -16.75
C ARG A 49 1.27 9.96 -16.37
N ASP A 50 0.49 10.41 -17.35
CA ASP A 50 -0.82 11.01 -17.10
C ASP A 50 -1.85 9.97 -16.61
N THR A 51 -1.73 8.71 -16.99
CA THR A 51 -2.53 7.63 -16.44
C THR A 51 -2.24 7.45 -14.94
N LEU A 52 -0.97 7.51 -14.53
CA LEU A 52 -0.59 7.45 -13.11
C LEU A 52 -1.09 8.67 -12.33
N LYS A 53 -0.98 9.87 -12.88
CA LYS A 53 -1.53 11.09 -12.26
C LYS A 53 -3.04 10.97 -12.05
N ASN A 54 -3.77 10.51 -13.07
CA ASN A 54 -5.21 10.32 -13.00
C ASN A 54 -5.60 9.25 -11.98
N TYR A 55 -4.82 8.18 -11.87
CA TYR A 55 -5.02 7.15 -10.86
C TYR A 55 -4.91 7.71 -9.44
N TRP A 56 -3.83 8.42 -9.13
CA TRP A 56 -3.62 8.97 -7.79
C TRP A 56 -4.62 10.07 -7.44
N ASN A 57 -4.91 10.97 -8.38
CA ASN A 57 -5.96 11.97 -8.19
C ASN A 57 -7.34 11.33 -8.02
N GLY A 58 -7.65 10.28 -8.78
CA GLY A 58 -8.92 9.55 -8.68
C GLY A 58 -9.12 8.89 -7.32
N ILE A 59 -8.07 8.36 -6.70
CA ILE A 59 -8.10 7.80 -5.35
C ILE A 59 -8.60 8.85 -4.34
N MET A 60 -8.15 10.11 -4.46
CA MET A 60 -8.48 11.18 -3.53
C MET A 60 -9.91 11.70 -3.68
N LEU A 61 -10.57 11.46 -4.82
CA LEU A 61 -11.97 11.84 -5.04
C LEU A 61 -12.94 10.93 -4.27
N ILE A 62 -12.49 9.76 -3.85
CA ILE A 62 -13.33 8.78 -3.15
C ILE A 62 -13.24 9.04 -1.65
N LYS A 63 -14.30 9.57 -1.05
CA LYS A 63 -14.33 9.98 0.38
C LYS A 63 -14.06 8.86 1.36
N SER A 64 -14.30 7.60 0.99
CA SER A 64 -14.05 6.42 1.82
C SER A 64 -12.60 5.94 1.75
N ASN A 65 -11.76 6.60 0.97
CA ASN A 65 -10.34 6.31 0.87
C ASN A 65 -9.52 7.18 1.83
N ILE A 66 -8.50 6.57 2.43
CA ILE A 66 -7.42 7.27 3.12
C ILE A 66 -6.11 6.80 2.51
N LEU A 67 -5.34 7.73 1.97
CA LEU A 67 -4.03 7.47 1.42
C LEU A 67 -2.97 7.74 2.48
N ILE A 68 -2.26 6.68 2.86
CA ILE A 68 -1.11 6.72 3.77
C ILE A 68 0.15 6.71 2.92
N VAL A 69 1.07 7.64 3.15
CA VAL A 69 2.37 7.69 2.48
C VAL A 69 3.50 7.50 3.48
N GLY A 70 4.53 6.79 3.05
CA GLY A 70 5.78 6.67 3.78
C GLY A 70 6.83 7.55 3.12
N ARG A 71 7.52 8.38 3.91
CA ARG A 71 8.56 9.30 3.42
C ARG A 71 9.94 8.94 3.97
N LEU A 72 10.95 9.11 3.14
CA LEU A 72 12.36 9.21 3.55
C LEU A 72 12.85 10.61 3.20
N ASN A 73 13.32 11.36 4.19
CA ASN A 73 13.78 12.74 4.01
C ASN A 73 12.79 13.58 3.20
N GLU A 74 11.51 13.55 3.60
CA GLU A 74 10.39 14.27 2.99
C GLU A 74 9.90 13.75 1.61
N THR A 75 10.71 12.98 0.89
CA THR A 75 10.31 12.37 -0.39
C THR A 75 9.41 11.16 -0.16
N ILE A 76 8.28 11.08 -0.86
CA ILE A 76 7.43 9.88 -0.79
C ILE A 76 8.19 8.68 -1.36
N ALA A 77 8.29 7.65 -0.53
CA ALA A 77 9.03 6.44 -0.82
C ALA A 77 8.14 5.19 -0.88
N GLY A 78 6.88 5.32 -0.54
CA GLY A 78 5.89 4.25 -0.59
C GLY A 78 4.50 4.77 -0.25
N ALA A 79 3.49 3.94 -0.48
CA ALA A 79 2.11 4.26 -0.15
C ALA A 79 1.33 3.01 0.27
N LEU A 80 0.23 3.25 0.97
CA LEU A 80 -0.78 2.27 1.34
C LEU A 80 -2.14 2.96 1.26
N LEU A 81 -3.07 2.35 0.53
CA LEU A 81 -4.45 2.80 0.47
C LEU A 81 -5.30 1.97 1.43
N ILE A 82 -6.04 2.62 2.31
CA ILE A 82 -7.12 1.98 3.05
C ILE A 82 -8.46 2.51 2.57
N THR A 83 -9.40 1.62 2.29
CA THR A 83 -10.75 1.93 1.83
C THR A 83 -11.76 1.41 2.82
N PHE A 84 -12.67 2.28 3.25
CA PHE A 84 -13.80 1.93 4.10
C PHE A 84 -15.05 1.68 3.25
N ASN A 85 -15.94 0.82 3.73
CA ASN A 85 -17.22 0.64 3.06
C ASN A 85 -18.14 1.86 3.28
N PRO A 86 -18.95 2.22 2.29
CA PRO A 86 -19.87 3.35 2.42
C PRO A 86 -20.98 3.04 3.44
N PRO A 87 -21.57 4.07 4.09
CA PRO A 87 -22.56 3.90 5.16
C PRO A 87 -23.80 3.09 4.77
N ASN A 88 -24.18 3.11 3.50
CA ASN A 88 -25.33 2.34 2.99
C ASN A 88 -25.06 0.84 2.85
N ASN A 89 -23.82 0.40 2.99
CA ASN A 89 -23.46 -1.01 3.13
C ASN A 89 -23.40 -1.37 4.62
N GLU A 90 -24.54 -1.39 5.28
CA GLU A 90 -24.63 -1.56 6.73
C GLU A 90 -23.97 -2.85 7.24
N ALA A 91 -24.10 -3.95 6.49
CA ALA A 91 -23.55 -5.26 6.86
C ALA A 91 -22.01 -5.25 6.89
N GLN A 92 -21.38 -4.41 6.10
CA GLN A 92 -19.91 -4.33 5.98
C GLN A 92 -19.33 -2.98 6.43
N LYS A 93 -20.12 -2.12 7.05
CA LYS A 93 -19.66 -0.77 7.46
C LYS A 93 -18.44 -0.76 8.38
N ASN A 94 -18.25 -1.85 9.13
CA ASN A 94 -17.13 -2.01 10.06
C ASN A 94 -15.97 -2.83 9.46
N ILE A 95 -15.92 -2.99 8.14
CA ILE A 95 -14.84 -3.68 7.42
C ILE A 95 -14.09 -2.65 6.56
N ALA A 96 -12.77 -2.67 6.64
CA ALA A 96 -11.89 -1.90 5.77
C ALA A 96 -11.04 -2.84 4.89
N LYS A 97 -10.53 -2.30 3.78
CA LYS A 97 -9.61 -3.01 2.89
C LYS A 97 -8.32 -2.25 2.71
N ILE A 98 -7.20 -2.95 2.81
CA ILE A 98 -5.89 -2.43 2.42
C ILE A 98 -5.64 -2.77 0.95
N GLN A 99 -5.22 -1.76 0.20
CA GLN A 99 -4.88 -1.86 -1.22
C GLN A 99 -3.60 -1.08 -1.52
N SER A 100 -3.00 -1.33 -2.68
CA SER A 100 -1.86 -0.54 -3.19
C SER A 100 -0.72 -0.32 -2.18
N HIS A 101 -0.43 -1.33 -1.34
CA HIS A 101 0.67 -1.25 -0.38
C HIS A 101 1.99 -1.59 -1.05
N PHE A 102 2.90 -0.64 -1.09
CA PHE A 102 4.23 -0.80 -1.69
C PHE A 102 5.26 0.17 -1.11
N VAL A 103 6.53 -0.17 -1.27
CA VAL A 103 7.69 0.68 -0.98
C VAL A 103 8.63 0.60 -2.16
N ALA A 104 9.14 1.75 -2.60
CA ALA A 104 10.13 1.84 -3.67
C ALA A 104 11.38 1.01 -3.35
N PRO A 105 12.01 0.36 -4.35
CA PRO A 105 13.17 -0.51 -4.10
C PRO A 105 14.28 0.13 -3.29
N TRP A 106 14.59 1.41 -3.56
CA TRP A 106 15.65 2.17 -2.86
C TRP A 106 15.33 2.50 -1.40
N ALA A 107 14.04 2.44 -1.02
CA ALA A 107 13.57 2.76 0.33
C ALA A 107 13.24 1.50 1.17
N ARG A 108 13.57 0.33 0.67
CA ARG A 108 13.37 -0.92 1.42
C ARG A 108 14.39 -1.04 2.55
N GLY A 109 14.02 -1.76 3.62
CA GLY A 109 14.90 -1.98 4.78
C GLY A 109 14.81 -0.89 5.86
N TYR A 110 14.17 0.25 5.61
CA TYR A 110 14.01 1.33 6.59
C TYR A 110 12.74 1.20 7.46
N GLY A 111 11.97 0.14 7.30
CA GLY A 111 10.77 -0.10 8.13
C GLY A 111 9.51 0.62 7.67
N LEU A 112 9.53 1.35 6.55
CA LEU A 112 8.38 2.11 6.04
C LEU A 112 7.13 1.24 5.83
N ALA A 113 7.28 0.07 5.20
CA ALA A 113 6.16 -0.83 4.95
C ALA A 113 5.44 -1.21 6.24
N LYS A 114 6.22 -1.56 7.27
CA LYS A 114 5.72 -1.88 8.61
C LYS A 114 5.00 -0.68 9.24
N ALA A 115 5.61 0.49 9.19
CA ALA A 115 5.07 1.72 9.79
C ALA A 115 3.74 2.12 9.11
N MET A 116 3.61 1.99 7.78
CA MET A 116 2.35 2.25 7.08
C MET A 116 1.25 1.26 7.45
N ILE A 117 1.56 -0.03 7.66
CA ILE A 117 0.58 -1.01 8.16
C ILE A 117 0.14 -0.65 9.57
N ASP A 118 1.07 -0.29 10.47
CA ASP A 118 0.74 0.11 11.84
C ASP A 118 -0.18 1.34 11.85
N GLN A 119 0.10 2.33 11.00
CA GLN A 119 -0.74 3.50 10.84
C GLN A 119 -2.13 3.13 10.30
N SER A 120 -2.22 2.22 9.32
CA SER A 120 -3.51 1.76 8.78
C SER A 120 -4.37 1.05 9.83
N ILE A 121 -3.76 0.25 10.71
CA ILE A 121 -4.44 -0.41 11.83
C ILE A 121 -4.96 0.64 12.82
N LYS A 122 -4.14 1.64 13.17
CA LYS A 122 -4.52 2.73 14.06
C LYS A 122 -5.73 3.49 13.52
N ILE A 123 -5.67 3.95 12.25
CA ILE A 123 -6.76 4.66 11.59
C ILE A 123 -8.03 3.81 11.54
N SER A 124 -7.90 2.51 11.26
CA SER A 124 -9.04 1.60 11.23
C SER A 124 -9.75 1.53 12.57
N LYS A 125 -9.00 1.44 13.69
CA LYS A 125 -9.56 1.45 15.04
C LYS A 125 -10.29 2.77 15.35
N GLU A 126 -9.69 3.89 14.98
CA GLU A 126 -10.29 5.23 15.14
C GLU A 126 -11.59 5.39 14.35
N ASN A 127 -11.75 4.65 13.23
CA ASN A 127 -12.95 4.61 12.41
C ASN A 127 -13.92 3.46 12.76
N ASN A 128 -13.81 2.88 13.96
CA ASN A 128 -14.68 1.79 14.44
C ASN A 128 -14.68 0.54 13.54
N THR A 129 -13.61 0.31 12.79
CA THR A 129 -13.42 -0.90 12.00
C THR A 129 -13.24 -2.10 12.93
N LYS A 130 -13.87 -3.21 12.61
CA LYS A 130 -13.75 -4.47 13.34
C LYS A 130 -12.84 -5.47 12.66
N SER A 131 -12.73 -5.40 11.34
CA SER A 131 -11.85 -6.28 10.57
C SER A 131 -11.25 -5.55 9.38
N ILE A 132 -9.97 -5.77 9.13
CA ILE A 132 -9.27 -5.32 7.92
C ILE A 132 -9.05 -6.53 7.03
N GLN A 133 -9.33 -6.36 5.74
CA GLN A 133 -9.14 -7.39 4.71
C GLN A 133 -8.13 -6.92 3.67
N LEU A 134 -7.45 -7.86 3.04
CA LEU A 134 -6.58 -7.62 1.89
C LEU A 134 -6.40 -8.91 1.09
N ASP A 135 -5.88 -8.77 -0.11
CA ASP A 135 -5.46 -9.87 -0.96
C ASP A 135 -4.04 -9.64 -1.49
N ILE A 136 -3.29 -10.72 -1.66
CA ILE A 136 -1.87 -10.68 -2.06
C ILE A 136 -1.60 -11.79 -3.06
N ARG A 137 -0.88 -11.48 -4.15
CA ARG A 137 -0.35 -12.50 -5.06
C ARG A 137 0.69 -13.38 -4.34
N GLU A 138 0.67 -14.68 -4.62
CA GLU A 138 1.64 -15.64 -4.04
C GLU A 138 3.10 -15.27 -4.27
N THR A 139 3.39 -14.50 -5.33
CA THR A 139 4.74 -14.04 -5.67
C THR A 139 5.27 -12.92 -4.78
N GLN A 140 4.41 -12.29 -3.96
CA GLN A 140 4.76 -11.16 -3.08
C GLN A 140 5.19 -11.64 -1.69
N LEU A 141 6.21 -12.51 -1.60
CA LEU A 141 6.61 -13.19 -0.38
C LEU A 141 6.93 -12.24 0.79
N ALA A 142 7.62 -11.15 0.51
CA ALA A 142 7.96 -10.16 1.56
C ALA A 142 6.71 -9.47 2.14
N ALA A 143 5.70 -9.18 1.31
CA ALA A 143 4.43 -8.62 1.77
C ALA A 143 3.66 -9.65 2.60
N ILE A 144 3.59 -10.91 2.16
CA ILE A 144 2.96 -12.01 2.89
C ILE A 144 3.54 -12.12 4.29
N GLN A 145 4.87 -12.28 4.40
CA GLN A 145 5.57 -12.39 5.69
C GLN A 145 5.31 -11.17 6.59
N LEU A 146 5.31 -9.98 6.00
CA LEU A 146 5.08 -8.74 6.75
C LEU A 146 3.65 -8.68 7.32
N PHE A 147 2.61 -8.95 6.52
CA PHE A 147 1.23 -8.96 7.00
C PHE A 147 0.98 -10.06 8.03
N GLU A 148 1.51 -11.26 7.83
CA GLU A 148 1.44 -12.34 8.81
C GLU A 148 2.11 -11.96 10.14
N SER A 149 3.29 -11.30 10.10
CA SER A 149 3.97 -10.78 11.30
C SER A 149 3.16 -9.72 12.04
N LYS A 150 2.21 -9.07 11.36
CA LYS A 150 1.28 -8.09 11.92
C LYS A 150 -0.05 -8.71 12.39
N GLY A 151 -0.13 -10.04 12.38
CA GLY A 151 -1.28 -10.78 12.88
C GLY A 151 -2.44 -10.85 11.88
N PHE A 152 -2.17 -10.66 10.60
CA PHE A 152 -3.14 -11.00 9.55
C PHE A 152 -3.14 -12.50 9.33
N SER A 153 -4.32 -13.10 9.25
CA SER A 153 -4.52 -14.53 9.04
C SER A 153 -5.05 -14.81 7.63
N ARG A 154 -4.44 -15.76 6.96
CA ARG A 154 -4.92 -16.23 5.66
C ARG A 154 -6.16 -17.09 5.85
N TRP A 155 -7.23 -16.75 5.11
CA TRP A 155 -8.50 -17.47 5.19
C TRP A 155 -8.92 -18.09 3.86
N GLY A 156 -8.28 -17.72 2.75
CA GLY A 156 -8.67 -18.23 1.45
C GLY A 156 -7.57 -18.09 0.39
N GLU A 157 -7.81 -18.79 -0.71
CA GLU A 157 -6.93 -18.77 -1.88
C GLU A 157 -7.76 -18.80 -3.18
N ASN A 158 -7.30 -18.04 -4.17
CA ASN A 158 -7.82 -18.10 -5.54
C ASN A 158 -6.70 -18.64 -6.45
N PRO A 159 -6.87 -19.84 -7.05
CA PRO A 159 -5.86 -20.44 -7.89
C PRO A 159 -5.67 -19.71 -9.24
N SER A 160 -6.61 -18.85 -9.62
CA SER A 160 -6.59 -18.06 -10.87
C SER A 160 -6.71 -16.57 -10.60
N TYR A 161 -5.96 -16.07 -9.60
CA TYR A 161 -6.02 -14.69 -9.16
C TYR A 161 -5.46 -13.71 -10.19
N ALA A 162 -4.39 -14.08 -10.89
CA ALA A 162 -3.77 -13.27 -11.92
C ALA A 162 -3.13 -14.14 -13.01
N PHE A 163 -2.92 -13.52 -14.18
CA PHE A 163 -2.15 -14.12 -15.27
C PHE A 163 -1.00 -13.18 -15.62
N ILE A 164 0.23 -13.66 -15.47
CA ILE A 164 1.45 -12.87 -15.70
C ILE A 164 2.36 -13.65 -16.62
N ASN A 165 2.68 -13.07 -17.79
CA ASN A 165 3.50 -13.72 -18.83
C ASN A 165 3.01 -15.13 -19.20
N GLY A 166 1.69 -15.30 -19.29
CA GLY A 166 1.06 -16.58 -19.60
C GLY A 166 0.97 -17.57 -18.43
N ASN A 167 1.55 -17.26 -17.28
CA ASN A 167 1.48 -18.10 -16.09
C ASN A 167 0.29 -17.72 -15.21
N ARG A 168 -0.38 -18.74 -14.67
CA ARG A 168 -1.43 -18.58 -13.67
C ARG A 168 -0.77 -18.33 -12.31
N ILE A 169 -1.16 -17.27 -11.64
CA ILE A 169 -0.65 -16.86 -10.33
C ILE A 169 -1.79 -16.94 -9.32
N LYS A 170 -1.54 -17.56 -8.19
CA LYS A 170 -2.48 -17.61 -7.08
C LYS A 170 -2.54 -16.28 -6.34
N GLY A 171 -3.68 -16.04 -5.69
CA GLY A 171 -3.85 -14.95 -4.73
C GLY A 171 -4.34 -15.49 -3.40
N TYR A 172 -3.85 -14.92 -2.33
CA TYR A 172 -4.22 -15.25 -0.97
C TYR A 172 -5.03 -14.14 -0.34
N TYR A 173 -6.09 -14.50 0.37
CA TYR A 173 -6.97 -13.58 1.07
C TYR A 173 -6.67 -13.60 2.55
N TYR A 174 -6.49 -12.43 3.11
CA TYR A 174 -6.15 -12.21 4.51
C TYR A 174 -7.18 -11.35 5.21
N HIS A 175 -7.33 -11.55 6.51
CA HIS A 175 -8.05 -10.65 7.39
C HIS A 175 -7.31 -10.48 8.71
N LYS A 176 -7.64 -9.40 9.42
CA LYS A 176 -7.23 -9.15 10.80
C LYS A 176 -8.39 -8.52 11.54
N ASP A 177 -8.82 -9.14 12.64
CA ASP A 177 -9.75 -8.54 13.58
C ASP A 177 -9.02 -7.54 14.50
N LEU A 178 -9.71 -6.45 14.87
CA LEU A 178 -9.14 -5.30 15.58
C LEU A 178 -9.65 -5.17 17.02
#